data_1edaabfe373b1bc46856e01610cdbc78
#
_entry.id   1edaabfe373b1bc46856e01610cdbc78
#
_cell.length_a   1.000
_cell.length_b   1.000
_cell.length_c   1.000
_cell.angle_alpha   90.00
_cell.angle_beta   90.00
_cell.angle_gamma   90.00
#
_symmetry.space_group_name_H-M   'P 1'
#
loop_
_entity.id
_entity.type
_entity.pdbx_description
1 polymer ?
#
loop_
_entity_poly.entity_id
_entity_poly.type
_entity_poly.pdbx_seq_one_letter_code
_entity_poly.pdbx_strand_id
1 'polypeptide(L)'
;MPVKRQREKKINNTGTKKWAFPLGVVIIIFALIGVITVISLAVKGASELTDKSEKFTEYEQFLSPVVMNDPDPFDDISQAKMPQLLDATIWSLMKSDIDPDKYEYSEGDTAGLIVPQKDVEKEFEKLFGSEIKPVNATVEGGTYTFTYDETKQAYIVPLTGVMPTFIPRVISQEKKGDSVILTVGYISGDGWDQDERGNYIEPAPNKYMKITLRLHDDGYYISAIQNTEAPETATLNTQKTTQEQTTEPPLTVENTSQAQTTQESTTAQEDTAAASDEE
;
A
#
# COMPACT_ATOMS: atom_id res chain seq x y z
N MET A 1 87.64 50.90 -17.25
CA MET A 1 86.85 50.01 -16.36
C MET A 1 85.97 49.13 -17.26
N PRO A 2 86.14 47.79 -17.31
CA PRO A 2 85.35 46.92 -18.22
C PRO A 2 84.12 46.46 -17.49
N VAL A 3 82.94 46.55 -18.19
CA VAL A 3 81.63 46.09 -17.75
C VAL A 3 81.56 44.60 -17.97
N LYS A 4 81.31 43.81 -16.92
CA LYS A 4 81.08 42.38 -16.95
C LYS A 4 79.64 42.11 -17.46
N ARG A 5 79.50 41.52 -18.65
CA ARG A 5 78.28 40.97 -19.12
C ARG A 5 78.01 39.65 -18.37
N GLN A 6 76.92 39.60 -17.68
CA GLN A 6 76.36 38.36 -17.13
C GLN A 6 75.73 37.56 -18.23
N ARG A 7 76.15 36.31 -18.39
CA ARG A 7 75.50 35.33 -19.25
C ARG A 7 74.30 34.74 -18.55
N GLU A 8 73.08 35.01 -19.04
CA GLU A 8 71.89 34.29 -18.59
C GLU A 8 71.97 32.84 -19.03
N LYS A 9 71.81 31.97 -18.04
CA LYS A 9 71.73 30.51 -18.21
C LYS A 9 70.32 30.17 -18.66
N LYS A 10 70.14 29.86 -19.94
CA LYS A 10 68.90 29.34 -20.50
C LYS A 10 68.69 27.92 -19.98
N ILE A 11 67.73 27.73 -19.04
CA ILE A 11 67.35 26.43 -18.55
C ILE A 11 66.42 25.77 -19.59
N ASN A 12 66.99 24.82 -20.35
CA ASN A 12 66.22 24.00 -21.29
C ASN A 12 65.46 22.94 -20.50
N ASN A 13 64.18 23.22 -20.23
CA ASN A 13 63.26 22.26 -19.63
C ASN A 13 62.58 21.45 -20.74
N THR A 14 63.29 20.51 -21.36
CA THR A 14 62.77 19.68 -22.47
C THR A 14 62.47 18.23 -22.08
N GLY A 15 62.55 17.88 -20.77
CA GLY A 15 62.36 16.50 -20.28
C GLY A 15 60.93 16.08 -19.98
N THR A 16 60.02 17.02 -19.70
CA THR A 16 58.67 16.69 -19.17
C THR A 16 57.59 16.56 -20.24
N LYS A 17 57.82 17.08 -21.46
CA LYS A 17 56.78 17.06 -22.52
C LYS A 17 56.53 15.69 -23.13
N LYS A 18 57.46 14.76 -23.08
CA LYS A 18 57.32 13.42 -23.71
C LYS A 18 56.44 12.45 -22.92
N TRP A 19 56.29 12.65 -21.61
CA TRP A 19 55.48 11.82 -20.71
C TRP A 19 54.08 12.37 -20.41
N ALA A 20 53.87 13.66 -20.71
CA ALA A 20 52.56 14.30 -20.46
C ALA A 20 51.45 13.75 -21.31
N PHE A 21 51.74 13.38 -22.57
CA PHE A 21 50.74 12.84 -23.48
C PHE A 21 50.23 11.43 -23.07
N PRO A 22 51.11 10.43 -22.82
CA PRO A 22 50.62 9.13 -22.37
C PRO A 22 49.93 9.18 -21.02
N LEU A 23 50.38 10.02 -20.09
CA LEU A 23 49.74 10.23 -18.79
C LEU A 23 48.34 10.83 -18.94
N GLY A 24 48.16 11.79 -19.81
CA GLY A 24 46.85 12.37 -20.11
C GLY A 24 45.85 11.36 -20.68
N VAL A 25 46.31 10.51 -21.60
CA VAL A 25 45.49 9.43 -22.18
C VAL A 25 45.06 8.42 -21.08
N VAL A 26 45.96 8.03 -20.19
CA VAL A 26 45.62 7.14 -19.08
C VAL A 26 44.57 7.75 -18.15
N ILE A 27 44.68 9.02 -17.80
CA ILE A 27 43.68 9.72 -16.97
C ILE A 27 42.31 9.76 -17.65
N ILE A 28 42.26 10.03 -18.96
CA ILE A 28 41.01 10.04 -19.74
C ILE A 28 40.37 8.63 -19.73
N ILE A 29 41.16 7.58 -19.89
CA ILE A 29 40.65 6.18 -19.86
C ILE A 29 40.07 5.87 -18.49
N PHE A 30 40.75 6.23 -17.40
CA PHE A 30 40.21 6.03 -16.04
C PHE A 30 38.95 6.86 -15.77
N ALA A 31 38.88 8.10 -16.28
CA ALA A 31 37.71 8.92 -16.17
C ALA A 31 36.50 8.31 -16.92
N LEU A 32 36.70 7.77 -18.12
CA LEU A 32 35.66 7.08 -18.88
C LEU A 32 35.20 5.81 -18.19
N ILE A 33 36.10 5.00 -17.64
CA ILE A 33 35.75 3.80 -16.87
C ILE A 33 34.93 4.22 -15.64
N GLY A 34 35.34 5.27 -14.92
CA GLY A 34 34.62 5.80 -13.78
C GLY A 34 33.20 6.23 -14.10
N VAL A 35 33.00 6.97 -15.19
CA VAL A 35 31.68 7.41 -15.67
C VAL A 35 30.80 6.20 -16.03
N ILE A 36 31.32 5.24 -16.77
CA ILE A 36 30.57 4.02 -17.13
C ILE A 36 30.16 3.23 -15.90
N THR A 37 31.05 3.13 -14.90
CA THR A 37 30.75 2.41 -13.65
C THR A 37 29.64 3.10 -12.85
N VAL A 38 29.69 4.44 -12.74
CA VAL A 38 28.64 5.21 -12.03
C VAL A 38 27.28 5.10 -12.73
N ILE A 39 27.26 5.20 -14.07
CA ILE A 39 26.03 5.01 -14.84
C ILE A 39 25.48 3.61 -14.67
N SER A 40 26.33 2.57 -14.72
CA SER A 40 25.90 1.18 -14.54
C SER A 40 25.34 0.90 -13.15
N LEU A 41 25.93 1.49 -12.10
CA LEU A 41 25.39 1.39 -10.73
C LEU A 41 24.06 2.15 -10.58
N ALA A 42 23.93 3.32 -11.17
CA ALA A 42 22.70 4.11 -11.14
C ALA A 42 21.55 3.39 -11.87
N VAL A 43 21.82 2.79 -13.05
CA VAL A 43 20.81 2.02 -13.80
C VAL A 43 20.41 0.76 -13.05
N LYS A 44 21.35 -0.01 -12.48
CA LYS A 44 21.02 -1.19 -11.67
C LYS A 44 20.21 -0.83 -10.44
N GLY A 45 20.60 0.22 -9.70
CA GLY A 45 19.84 0.67 -8.55
C GLY A 45 18.41 1.12 -8.89
N ALA A 46 18.23 1.80 -10.02
CA ALA A 46 16.90 2.20 -10.48
C ALA A 46 16.05 1.00 -10.91
N SER A 47 16.61 0.03 -11.63
CA SER A 47 15.89 -1.17 -12.04
C SER A 47 15.47 -2.05 -10.84
N GLU A 48 16.34 -2.24 -9.86
CA GLU A 48 16.01 -3.01 -8.64
C GLU A 48 14.89 -2.35 -7.83
N LEU A 49 14.86 -1.02 -7.75
CA LEU A 49 13.77 -0.29 -7.08
C LEU A 49 12.46 -0.40 -7.84
N THR A 50 12.50 -0.34 -9.17
CA THR A 50 11.30 -0.47 -10.03
C THR A 50 10.75 -1.88 -9.97
N ASP A 51 11.59 -2.91 -10.11
CA ASP A 51 11.22 -4.31 -10.03
C ASP A 51 10.59 -4.65 -8.66
N LYS A 52 11.14 -4.08 -7.58
CA LYS A 52 10.62 -4.27 -6.23
C LYS A 52 9.25 -3.61 -6.05
N SER A 53 9.07 -2.41 -6.58
CA SER A 53 7.79 -1.68 -6.52
C SER A 53 6.70 -2.40 -7.30
N GLU A 54 6.99 -2.87 -8.51
CA GLU A 54 6.07 -3.64 -9.35
C GLU A 54 5.65 -4.94 -8.66
N LYS A 55 6.59 -5.67 -8.09
CA LYS A 55 6.33 -6.89 -7.35
C LYS A 55 5.48 -6.67 -6.09
N PHE A 56 5.67 -5.57 -5.39
CA PHE A 56 4.83 -5.22 -4.24
C PHE A 56 3.40 -4.93 -4.68
N THR A 57 3.21 -4.25 -5.80
CA THR A 57 1.90 -4.00 -6.39
C THR A 57 1.21 -5.31 -6.78
N GLU A 58 1.91 -6.28 -7.33
CA GLU A 58 1.36 -7.62 -7.62
C GLU A 58 0.88 -8.32 -6.34
N TYR A 59 1.68 -8.29 -5.28
CA TYR A 59 1.26 -8.84 -3.99
C TYR A 59 0.05 -8.11 -3.41
N GLU A 60 0.00 -6.78 -3.47
CA GLU A 60 -1.12 -5.99 -3.01
C GLU A 60 -2.41 -6.33 -3.76
N GLN A 61 -2.33 -6.50 -5.07
CA GLN A 61 -3.46 -6.94 -5.89
C GLN A 61 -3.94 -8.34 -5.51
N PHE A 62 -3.01 -9.29 -5.34
CA PHE A 62 -3.28 -10.65 -4.92
C PHE A 62 -3.92 -10.72 -3.52
N LEU A 63 -3.43 -9.93 -2.58
CA LEU A 63 -3.90 -9.90 -1.20
C LEU A 63 -5.20 -9.11 -1.01
N SER A 64 -5.52 -8.21 -1.93
CA SER A 64 -6.64 -7.28 -1.79
C SER A 64 -8.00 -7.95 -1.47
N PRO A 65 -8.44 -9.04 -2.13
CA PRO A 65 -9.71 -9.68 -1.80
C PRO A 65 -9.73 -10.34 -0.42
N VAL A 66 -8.57 -10.68 0.13
CA VAL A 66 -8.45 -11.25 1.47
C VAL A 66 -8.42 -10.16 2.54
N VAL A 67 -7.62 -9.12 2.32
CA VAL A 67 -7.42 -8.03 3.29
C VAL A 67 -8.66 -7.14 3.43
N MET A 68 -9.46 -7.02 2.37
CA MET A 68 -10.60 -6.10 2.33
C MET A 68 -11.64 -6.34 3.43
N ASN A 69 -11.81 -7.58 3.88
CA ASN A 69 -12.78 -7.96 4.92
C ASN A 69 -12.13 -8.34 6.25
N ASP A 70 -10.83 -8.09 6.39
CA ASP A 70 -10.08 -8.26 7.65
C ASP A 70 -10.27 -9.63 8.31
N PRO A 71 -9.85 -10.72 7.69
CA PRO A 71 -10.03 -12.04 8.25
C PRO A 71 -9.26 -12.20 9.58
N ASP A 72 -9.78 -13.03 10.46
CA ASP A 72 -9.10 -13.38 11.70
C ASP A 72 -7.70 -13.95 11.42
N PRO A 73 -6.70 -13.62 12.25
CA PRO A 73 -5.37 -14.21 12.13
C PRO A 73 -5.39 -15.73 12.32
N PHE A 74 -4.54 -16.41 11.55
CA PHE A 74 -4.29 -17.85 11.67
C PHE A 74 -2.83 -18.19 11.39
N ASP A 75 -2.30 -19.17 12.12
CA ASP A 75 -0.93 -19.64 11.96
C ASP A 75 -0.80 -20.69 10.85
N ASP A 76 -1.89 -21.36 10.55
CA ASP A 76 -2.00 -22.37 9.51
C ASP A 76 -3.40 -22.31 8.89
N ILE A 77 -3.49 -22.52 7.58
CA ILE A 77 -4.73 -22.40 6.82
C ILE A 77 -5.85 -23.31 7.37
N SER A 78 -5.51 -24.45 7.98
CA SER A 78 -6.49 -25.35 8.59
C SER A 78 -7.20 -24.76 9.82
N GLN A 79 -6.66 -23.69 10.40
CA GLN A 79 -7.22 -22.98 11.54
C GLN A 79 -8.09 -21.80 11.11
N ALA A 80 -8.05 -21.43 9.84
CA ALA A 80 -8.80 -20.30 9.32
C ALA A 80 -10.31 -20.59 9.30
N LYS A 81 -11.10 -19.54 9.47
CA LYS A 81 -12.56 -19.65 9.42
C LYS A 81 -13.03 -19.78 7.96
N MET A 82 -13.61 -20.92 7.64
CA MET A 82 -14.07 -21.23 6.26
C MET A 82 -14.96 -20.14 5.66
N PRO A 83 -15.93 -19.53 6.36
CA PRO A 83 -16.73 -18.44 5.80
C PRO A 83 -15.89 -17.24 5.35
N GLN A 84 -14.84 -16.88 6.08
CA GLN A 84 -13.95 -15.76 5.72
C GLN A 84 -13.09 -16.10 4.49
N LEU A 85 -12.65 -17.36 4.36
CA LEU A 85 -11.91 -17.82 3.18
C LEU A 85 -12.80 -17.85 1.94
N LEU A 86 -14.04 -18.34 2.07
CA LEU A 86 -15.02 -18.33 0.98
C LEU A 86 -15.37 -16.91 0.55
N ASP A 87 -15.56 -16.01 1.50
CA ASP A 87 -15.82 -14.60 1.24
C ASP A 87 -14.70 -13.99 0.39
N ALA A 88 -13.45 -14.13 0.83
CA ALA A 88 -12.29 -13.68 0.08
C ALA A 88 -12.17 -14.31 -1.30
N THR A 89 -12.52 -15.59 -1.43
CA THR A 89 -12.49 -16.31 -2.70
C THR A 89 -13.50 -15.77 -3.69
N ILE A 90 -14.73 -15.54 -3.24
CA ILE A 90 -15.80 -15.02 -4.11
C ILE A 90 -15.46 -13.58 -4.52
N TRP A 91 -14.95 -12.75 -3.62
CA TRP A 91 -14.46 -11.42 -3.97
C TRP A 91 -13.28 -11.45 -4.93
N SER A 92 -12.36 -12.41 -4.82
CA SER A 92 -11.29 -12.60 -5.79
C SER A 92 -11.82 -12.89 -7.18
N LEU A 93 -12.80 -13.77 -7.30
CA LEU A 93 -13.50 -14.03 -8.55
C LEU A 93 -14.19 -12.78 -9.10
N MET A 94 -14.86 -12.01 -8.25
CA MET A 94 -15.57 -10.78 -8.65
C MET A 94 -14.63 -9.66 -9.07
N LYS A 95 -13.40 -9.66 -8.60
CA LYS A 95 -12.39 -8.66 -8.87
C LYS A 95 -11.48 -8.97 -10.06
N SER A 96 -11.22 -10.26 -10.29
CA SER A 96 -10.60 -10.71 -11.54
C SER A 96 -11.57 -10.41 -12.66
N ASP A 97 -11.11 -9.86 -13.80
CA ASP A 97 -11.90 -9.48 -14.97
C ASP A 97 -13.01 -10.50 -15.27
N ILE A 98 -14.11 -10.38 -14.52
CA ILE A 98 -15.29 -11.20 -14.80
C ILE A 98 -15.86 -10.67 -16.10
N ASP A 99 -15.76 -11.49 -17.12
CA ASP A 99 -16.63 -11.37 -18.27
C ASP A 99 -18.08 -11.53 -17.75
N PRO A 100 -18.90 -10.44 -17.69
CA PRO A 100 -20.25 -10.52 -17.21
C PRO A 100 -21.09 -11.54 -17.99
N ASP A 101 -20.68 -11.83 -19.24
CA ASP A 101 -21.33 -12.79 -20.12
C ASP A 101 -20.96 -14.24 -19.77
N LYS A 102 -19.98 -14.47 -18.89
CA LYS A 102 -19.54 -15.81 -18.47
C LYS A 102 -20.55 -16.50 -17.55
N TYR A 103 -21.26 -15.73 -16.72
CA TYR A 103 -22.19 -16.27 -15.74
C TYR A 103 -23.61 -15.82 -16.02
N GLU A 104 -24.55 -16.77 -15.90
CA GLU A 104 -25.97 -16.47 -15.97
C GLU A 104 -26.39 -15.58 -14.79
N TYR A 105 -27.39 -14.74 -15.02
CA TYR A 105 -27.98 -13.90 -14.01
C TYR A 105 -29.28 -14.52 -13.47
N SER A 106 -29.37 -14.62 -12.14
CA SER A 106 -30.60 -15.04 -11.45
C SER A 106 -31.46 -13.82 -11.17
N GLU A 107 -32.73 -13.87 -11.59
CA GLU A 107 -33.74 -12.88 -11.28
C GLU A 107 -34.63 -13.37 -10.11
N GLY A 108 -35.20 -12.43 -9.34
CA GLY A 108 -36.09 -12.71 -8.23
C GLY A 108 -35.57 -12.21 -6.89
N ASP A 109 -36.03 -12.83 -5.79
CA ASP A 109 -35.71 -12.39 -4.43
C ASP A 109 -34.19 -12.46 -4.10
N THR A 110 -33.48 -13.35 -4.78
CA THR A 110 -32.02 -13.45 -4.70
C THR A 110 -31.44 -13.19 -6.09
N ALA A 111 -31.36 -11.91 -6.44
CA ALA A 111 -30.82 -11.49 -7.74
C ALA A 111 -29.27 -11.47 -7.70
N GLY A 112 -28.62 -12.00 -8.72
CA GLY A 112 -27.16 -12.03 -8.79
C GLY A 112 -26.62 -12.95 -9.88
N LEU A 113 -25.31 -13.00 -10.01
CA LEU A 113 -24.62 -13.93 -10.92
C LEU A 113 -24.65 -15.34 -10.34
N ILE A 114 -24.95 -16.33 -11.18
CA ILE A 114 -24.90 -17.75 -10.82
C ILE A 114 -23.46 -18.22 -11.07
N VAL A 115 -22.66 -18.27 -10.01
CA VAL A 115 -21.26 -18.68 -10.06
C VAL A 115 -21.14 -20.15 -9.70
N PRO A 116 -20.71 -21.02 -10.61
CA PRO A 116 -20.58 -22.46 -10.32
C PRO A 116 -19.61 -22.73 -9.16
N GLN A 117 -19.97 -23.64 -8.28
CA GLN A 117 -19.14 -24.10 -7.16
C GLN A 117 -17.70 -24.43 -7.60
N LYS A 118 -17.55 -25.14 -8.72
CA LYS A 118 -16.24 -25.53 -9.28
C LYS A 118 -15.32 -24.35 -9.58
N ASP A 119 -15.90 -23.19 -9.95
CA ASP A 119 -15.10 -21.99 -10.23
C ASP A 119 -14.64 -21.34 -8.92
N VAL A 120 -15.49 -21.36 -7.88
CA VAL A 120 -15.14 -20.95 -6.52
C VAL A 120 -14.07 -21.87 -5.92
N GLU A 121 -14.22 -23.19 -6.06
CA GLU A 121 -13.22 -24.16 -5.58
C GLU A 121 -11.86 -23.98 -6.25
N LYS A 122 -11.84 -23.71 -7.55
CA LYS A 122 -10.61 -23.44 -8.30
C LYS A 122 -9.93 -22.13 -7.82
N GLU A 123 -10.70 -21.08 -7.62
CA GLU A 123 -10.14 -19.82 -7.11
C GLU A 123 -9.69 -19.93 -5.65
N PHE A 124 -10.42 -20.75 -4.85
CA PHE A 124 -10.00 -21.08 -3.48
C PHE A 124 -8.64 -21.76 -3.46
N GLU A 125 -8.43 -22.77 -4.31
CA GLU A 125 -7.15 -23.46 -4.42
C GLU A 125 -6.01 -22.51 -4.84
N LYS A 126 -6.29 -21.58 -5.73
CA LYS A 126 -5.33 -20.56 -6.16
C LYS A 126 -4.94 -19.60 -5.00
N LEU A 127 -5.91 -19.18 -4.16
CA LEU A 127 -5.66 -18.26 -3.06
C LEU A 127 -5.05 -18.95 -1.84
N PHE A 128 -5.49 -20.15 -1.50
CA PHE A 128 -5.21 -20.83 -0.23
C PHE A 128 -4.54 -22.20 -0.35
N GLY A 129 -4.21 -22.61 -1.58
CA GLY A 129 -3.59 -23.90 -1.85
C GLY A 129 -4.59 -25.06 -1.80
N SER A 130 -4.07 -26.27 -2.01
CA SER A 130 -4.85 -27.52 -2.08
C SER A 130 -4.84 -28.34 -0.78
N GLU A 131 -4.18 -27.82 0.29
CA GLU A 131 -4.08 -28.51 1.58
C GLU A 131 -5.44 -28.70 2.26
N ILE A 132 -6.34 -27.76 2.07
CA ILE A 132 -7.72 -27.83 2.55
C ILE A 132 -8.70 -27.66 1.38
N LYS A 133 -9.89 -28.21 1.52
CA LYS A 133 -10.97 -28.01 0.55
C LYS A 133 -12.05 -27.13 1.13
N PRO A 134 -12.63 -26.23 0.33
CA PRO A 134 -13.74 -25.41 0.81
C PRO A 134 -14.96 -26.27 1.16
N VAL A 135 -15.60 -25.93 2.27
CA VAL A 135 -16.93 -26.45 2.62
C VAL A 135 -17.92 -25.38 2.18
N ASN A 136 -18.55 -25.64 1.03
CA ASN A 136 -19.48 -24.69 0.42
C ASN A 136 -20.70 -24.44 1.31
N ALA A 137 -20.97 -23.17 1.59
CA ALA A 137 -22.09 -22.70 2.40
C ALA A 137 -22.40 -21.25 2.06
N THR A 138 -23.60 -20.79 2.37
CA THR A 138 -23.94 -19.36 2.30
C THR A 138 -22.99 -18.54 3.18
N VAL A 139 -22.49 -17.43 2.63
CA VAL A 139 -21.57 -16.51 3.30
C VAL A 139 -22.27 -15.18 3.51
N GLU A 140 -22.29 -14.73 4.76
CA GLU A 140 -22.87 -13.44 5.14
C GLU A 140 -21.74 -12.40 5.34
N GLY A 141 -21.70 -11.37 4.51
CA GLY A 141 -20.68 -10.30 4.52
C GLY A 141 -21.20 -8.98 5.10
N GLY A 142 -22.19 -9.00 5.97
CA GLY A 142 -22.75 -7.81 6.59
C GLY A 142 -23.74 -7.04 5.70
N THR A 143 -23.29 -6.42 4.64
CA THR A 143 -24.15 -5.67 3.68
C THR A 143 -24.52 -6.46 2.43
N TYR A 144 -24.00 -7.65 2.28
CA TYR A 144 -24.25 -8.56 1.16
C TYR A 144 -24.30 -10.01 1.67
N THR A 145 -24.88 -10.89 0.87
CA THR A 145 -24.90 -12.33 1.13
C THR A 145 -24.58 -13.07 -0.15
N PHE A 146 -23.61 -13.97 -0.09
CA PHE A 146 -23.35 -14.92 -1.17
C PHE A 146 -24.12 -16.19 -0.86
N THR A 147 -25.28 -16.34 -1.49
CA THR A 147 -26.19 -17.47 -1.22
C THR A 147 -25.71 -18.71 -1.95
N TYR A 148 -25.47 -19.79 -1.21
CA TYR A 148 -25.14 -21.08 -1.80
C TYR A 148 -26.41 -21.89 -2.07
N ASP A 149 -26.62 -22.26 -3.32
CA ASP A 149 -27.72 -23.14 -3.77
C ASP A 149 -27.18 -24.57 -3.97
N GLU A 150 -27.45 -25.44 -3.00
CA GLU A 150 -27.02 -26.85 -3.04
C GLU A 150 -27.58 -27.61 -4.28
N THR A 151 -28.77 -27.25 -4.72
CA THR A 151 -29.43 -27.93 -5.85
C THR A 151 -28.73 -27.61 -7.17
N LYS A 152 -28.29 -26.36 -7.31
CA LYS A 152 -27.56 -25.89 -8.49
C LYS A 152 -26.06 -26.11 -8.37
N GLN A 153 -25.55 -26.40 -7.18
CA GLN A 153 -24.12 -26.39 -6.85
C GLN A 153 -23.47 -25.09 -7.33
N ALA A 154 -24.05 -23.97 -6.92
CA ALA A 154 -23.64 -22.65 -7.36
C ALA A 154 -23.87 -21.59 -6.26
N TYR A 155 -23.11 -20.51 -6.31
CA TYR A 155 -23.35 -19.33 -5.52
C TYR A 155 -24.15 -18.31 -6.32
N ILE A 156 -25.11 -17.67 -5.67
CA ILE A 156 -25.77 -16.48 -6.21
C ILE A 156 -25.07 -15.28 -5.60
N VAL A 157 -24.34 -14.54 -6.44
CA VAL A 157 -23.47 -13.45 -6.05
C VAL A 157 -24.09 -12.13 -6.49
N PRO A 158 -24.56 -11.28 -5.58
CA PRO A 158 -25.17 -10.01 -5.92
C PRO A 158 -24.15 -9.06 -6.57
N LEU A 159 -24.57 -8.34 -7.60
CA LEU A 159 -23.77 -7.29 -8.23
C LEU A 159 -23.84 -6.04 -7.34
N THR A 160 -22.98 -5.98 -6.36
CA THR A 160 -22.89 -4.85 -5.41
C THR A 160 -21.46 -4.36 -5.28
N GLY A 161 -21.32 -3.07 -5.09
CA GLY A 161 -20.03 -2.48 -4.69
C GLY A 161 -19.91 -2.48 -3.18
N VAL A 162 -18.76 -2.88 -2.68
CA VAL A 162 -18.44 -2.84 -1.25
C VAL A 162 -17.19 -1.99 -1.06
N MET A 163 -17.26 -1.09 -0.09
CA MET A 163 -16.06 -0.37 0.35
C MET A 163 -15.22 -1.33 1.19
N PRO A 164 -13.96 -1.57 0.82
CA PRO A 164 -13.09 -2.43 1.61
C PRO A 164 -12.86 -1.84 2.99
N THR A 165 -12.89 -2.67 4.03
CA THR A 165 -12.47 -2.24 5.36
C THR A 165 -11.02 -1.84 5.36
N PHE A 166 -10.16 -2.64 4.70
CA PHE A 166 -8.75 -2.35 4.54
C PHE A 166 -8.25 -2.57 3.12
N ILE A 167 -7.23 -1.80 2.77
CA ILE A 167 -6.45 -1.91 1.55
C ILE A 167 -5.04 -2.37 1.94
N PRO A 168 -4.49 -3.42 1.32
CA PRO A 168 -3.15 -3.89 1.64
C PRO A 168 -2.08 -2.95 1.09
N ARG A 169 -1.05 -2.69 1.90
CA ARG A 169 0.19 -2.03 1.50
C ARG A 169 1.38 -2.88 1.91
N VAL A 170 2.12 -3.42 0.95
CA VAL A 170 3.31 -4.23 1.25
C VAL A 170 4.47 -3.33 1.65
N ILE A 171 4.92 -3.47 2.89
CA ILE A 171 6.01 -2.68 3.46
C ILE A 171 7.36 -3.36 3.23
N SER A 172 7.41 -4.68 3.41
CA SER A 172 8.62 -5.47 3.24
C SER A 172 8.32 -6.91 2.86
N GLN A 173 9.31 -7.56 2.27
CA GLN A 173 9.30 -8.99 2.00
C GLN A 173 10.57 -9.65 2.52
N GLU A 174 10.42 -10.86 3.03
CA GLU A 174 11.51 -11.75 3.39
C GLU A 174 11.31 -13.09 2.71
N LYS A 175 12.30 -13.55 1.95
CA LYS A 175 12.26 -14.89 1.32
C LYS A 175 12.90 -15.91 2.24
N LYS A 176 12.16 -16.97 2.58
CA LYS A 176 12.63 -18.04 3.47
C LYS A 176 12.31 -19.41 2.87
N GLY A 177 13.28 -19.99 2.19
CA GLY A 177 13.09 -21.24 1.43
C GLY A 177 12.03 -21.06 0.34
N ASP A 178 10.99 -21.89 0.38
CA ASP A 178 9.85 -21.86 -0.56
C ASP A 178 8.74 -20.90 -0.13
N SER A 179 8.99 -20.11 0.89
CA SER A 179 8.02 -19.15 1.39
C SER A 179 8.49 -17.72 1.22
N VAL A 180 7.52 -16.82 1.02
CA VAL A 180 7.70 -15.37 1.06
C VAL A 180 6.88 -14.84 2.22
N ILE A 181 7.52 -14.17 3.16
CA ILE A 181 6.88 -13.54 4.30
C ILE A 181 6.78 -12.06 4.00
N LEU A 182 5.56 -11.56 3.94
CA LEU A 182 5.25 -10.16 3.69
C LEU A 182 4.88 -9.47 4.99
N THR A 183 5.42 -8.27 5.23
CA THR A 183 4.86 -7.34 6.21
C THR A 183 3.91 -6.41 5.47
N VAL A 184 2.64 -6.46 5.82
CA VAL A 184 1.56 -5.75 5.14
C VAL A 184 0.91 -4.76 6.10
N GLY A 185 0.91 -3.48 5.71
CA GLY A 185 0.12 -2.44 6.36
C GLY A 185 -1.33 -2.52 5.88
N TYR A 186 -2.27 -2.47 6.80
CA TYR A 186 -3.70 -2.44 6.55
C TYR A 186 -4.16 -0.98 6.63
N ILE A 187 -4.44 -0.39 5.50
CA ILE A 187 -4.87 1.01 5.37
C ILE A 187 -6.39 1.04 5.33
N SER A 188 -7.02 1.92 6.11
CA SER A 188 -8.48 2.08 6.06
C SER A 188 -8.96 2.37 4.65
N GLY A 189 -10.05 1.72 4.25
CA GLY A 189 -10.69 1.97 2.96
C GLY A 189 -11.40 3.33 2.89
N ASP A 190 -11.68 3.93 4.04
CA ASP A 190 -12.31 5.24 4.20
C ASP A 190 -11.35 6.27 4.79
N GLY A 191 -11.81 7.53 4.86
CA GLY A 191 -11.08 8.59 5.55
C GLY A 191 -9.83 9.09 4.81
N TRP A 192 -9.76 8.92 3.49
CA TRP A 192 -8.66 9.45 2.68
C TRP A 192 -8.80 10.95 2.47
N ASP A 193 -7.76 11.69 2.86
CA ASP A 193 -7.65 13.12 2.63
C ASP A 193 -7.26 13.43 1.18
N GLN A 194 -7.43 14.68 0.77
CA GLN A 194 -6.95 15.18 -0.52
C GLN A 194 -6.01 16.37 -0.32
N ASP A 195 -4.96 16.42 -1.13
CA ASP A 195 -4.08 17.57 -1.20
C ASP A 195 -4.77 18.76 -1.91
N GLU A 196 -4.12 19.92 -1.92
CA GLU A 196 -4.61 21.13 -2.59
C GLU A 196 -4.84 20.96 -4.11
N ARG A 197 -4.30 19.91 -4.71
CA ARG A 197 -4.43 19.56 -6.13
C ARG A 197 -5.51 18.51 -6.38
N GLY A 198 -6.17 18.02 -5.30
CA GLY A 198 -7.19 16.98 -5.39
C GLY A 198 -6.65 15.56 -5.48
N ASN A 199 -5.35 15.32 -5.26
CA ASN A 199 -4.80 13.98 -5.19
C ASN A 199 -5.11 13.38 -3.81
N TYR A 200 -5.46 12.10 -3.78
CA TYR A 200 -5.65 11.39 -2.51
C TYR A 200 -4.33 11.20 -1.77
N ILE A 201 -4.35 11.53 -0.48
CA ILE A 201 -3.25 11.31 0.45
C ILE A 201 -3.49 9.98 1.14
N GLU A 202 -2.56 9.04 0.96
CA GLU A 202 -2.63 7.74 1.61
C GLU A 202 -2.41 7.87 3.12
N PRO A 203 -3.39 7.44 3.95
CA PRO A 203 -3.21 7.48 5.40
C PRO A 203 -2.21 6.42 5.88
N ALA A 204 -1.71 6.60 7.10
CA ALA A 204 -0.88 5.59 7.73
C ALA A 204 -1.68 4.30 7.98
N PRO A 205 -1.05 3.13 7.91
CA PRO A 205 -1.71 1.87 8.22
C PRO A 205 -2.25 1.84 9.66
N ASN A 206 -3.47 1.34 9.81
CA ASN A 206 -4.11 1.16 11.11
C ASN A 206 -3.49 0.01 11.91
N LYS A 207 -3.02 -1.01 11.22
CA LYS A 207 -2.34 -2.18 11.79
C LYS A 207 -1.41 -2.82 10.77
N TYR A 208 -0.56 -3.71 11.26
CA TYR A 208 0.37 -4.47 10.43
C TYR A 208 0.14 -5.95 10.62
N MET A 209 0.20 -6.69 9.53
CA MET A 209 0.06 -8.14 9.52
C MET A 209 1.27 -8.76 8.82
N LYS A 210 1.65 -9.94 9.28
CA LYS A 210 2.62 -10.80 8.61
C LYS A 210 1.85 -11.85 7.83
N ILE A 211 1.96 -11.82 6.51
CA ILE A 211 1.30 -12.77 5.61
C ILE A 211 2.37 -13.69 5.01
N THR A 212 2.21 -14.98 5.21
CA THR A 212 3.11 -15.99 4.65
C THR A 212 2.50 -16.56 3.38
N LEU A 213 3.22 -16.38 2.28
CA LEU A 213 2.93 -16.97 0.99
C LEU A 213 3.82 -18.18 0.76
N ARG A 214 3.25 -19.29 0.29
CA ARG A 214 4.01 -20.45 -0.17
C ARG A 214 4.00 -20.52 -1.68
N LEU A 215 5.12 -20.95 -2.26
CA LEU A 215 5.25 -21.14 -3.69
C LEU A 215 4.48 -22.37 -4.13
N HIS A 216 3.71 -22.21 -5.20
CA HIS A 216 3.05 -23.28 -5.95
C HIS A 216 3.53 -23.23 -7.42
N ASP A 217 3.24 -24.24 -8.22
CA ASP A 217 3.72 -24.35 -9.61
C ASP A 217 3.37 -23.11 -10.46
N ASP A 218 2.20 -22.49 -10.22
CA ASP A 218 1.69 -21.34 -10.99
C ASP A 218 1.69 -20.03 -10.20
N GLY A 219 2.35 -19.94 -9.03
CA GLY A 219 2.38 -18.71 -8.25
C GLY A 219 2.51 -18.92 -6.74
N TYR A 220 1.78 -18.12 -5.98
CA TYR A 220 1.80 -18.17 -4.51
C TYR A 220 0.40 -18.40 -3.97
N TYR A 221 0.30 -19.07 -2.81
CA TYR A 221 -0.92 -19.13 -2.02
C TYR A 221 -0.65 -18.69 -0.58
N ILE A 222 -1.71 -18.23 0.10
CA ILE A 222 -1.65 -17.75 1.48
C ILE A 222 -1.71 -18.94 2.42
N SER A 223 -0.69 -19.12 3.27
CA SER A 223 -0.63 -20.20 4.25
C SER A 223 -0.83 -19.75 5.71
N ALA A 224 -0.54 -18.47 6.01
CA ALA A 224 -0.73 -17.90 7.35
C ALA A 224 -0.96 -16.39 7.28
N ILE A 225 -1.73 -15.87 8.24
CA ILE A 225 -1.93 -14.45 8.48
C ILE A 225 -1.78 -14.22 9.99
N GLN A 226 -0.78 -13.44 10.40
CA GLN A 226 -0.40 -13.24 11.80
C GLN A 226 -0.33 -11.77 12.14
N ASN A 227 -0.65 -11.40 13.37
CA ASN A 227 -0.42 -10.06 13.87
C ASN A 227 1.08 -9.77 13.95
N THR A 228 1.48 -8.53 13.66
CA THR A 228 2.85 -8.07 13.85
C THR A 228 2.86 -6.60 14.29
N GLU A 229 3.97 -6.18 14.88
CA GLU A 229 4.17 -4.77 15.22
C GLU A 229 4.56 -3.94 14.00
N ALA A 230 4.40 -2.63 14.11
CA ALA A 230 4.85 -1.70 13.09
C ALA A 230 6.37 -1.86 12.85
N PRO A 231 6.83 -2.00 11.62
CA PRO A 231 8.26 -2.04 11.35
C PRO A 231 8.93 -0.69 11.69
N GLU A 232 10.17 -0.73 12.19
CA GLU A 232 10.91 0.47 12.61
C GLU A 232 10.98 1.54 11.51
N THR A 233 11.04 1.13 10.24
CA THR A 233 11.03 2.02 9.08
C THR A 233 9.72 2.79 8.90
N ALA A 234 8.59 2.23 9.32
CA ALA A 234 7.30 2.92 9.26
C ALA A 234 7.19 3.99 10.33
N THR A 235 7.78 3.76 11.50
CA THR A 235 7.79 4.71 12.63
C THR A 235 8.62 5.96 12.32
N LEU A 236 9.70 5.81 11.56
CA LEU A 236 10.57 6.93 11.17
C LEU A 236 9.89 7.88 10.16
N ASN A 237 9.07 7.35 9.25
CA ASN A 237 8.35 8.16 8.27
C ASN A 237 7.23 8.99 8.93
N THR A 238 6.54 8.44 9.92
CA THR A 238 5.49 9.14 10.68
C THR A 238 6.09 10.29 11.50
N GLN A 239 7.28 10.10 12.10
CA GLN A 239 7.97 11.15 12.85
C GLN A 239 8.49 12.27 11.93
N LYS A 240 8.96 11.95 10.73
CA LYS A 240 9.45 12.94 9.77
C LYS A 240 8.32 13.83 9.25
N THR A 241 7.14 13.28 8.99
CA THR A 241 5.96 14.05 8.57
C THR A 241 5.46 14.97 9.69
N THR A 242 5.54 14.54 10.96
CA THR A 242 5.14 15.37 12.12
C THR A 242 6.16 16.47 12.43
N GLN A 243 7.45 16.30 12.09
CA GLN A 243 8.47 17.34 12.32
C GLN A 243 8.52 18.41 11.21
N GLU A 244 8.10 18.11 9.99
CA GLU A 244 8.01 19.11 8.92
C GLU A 244 6.79 20.04 9.06
N GLN A 245 5.78 19.69 9.86
CA GLN A 245 4.61 20.53 10.15
C GLN A 245 4.79 21.49 11.36
N THR A 246 5.92 21.46 12.05
CA THR A 246 6.16 22.29 13.26
C THR A 246 7.29 23.29 13.05
N THR A 247 7.30 24.03 11.95
CA THR A 247 8.18 25.19 11.76
C THR A 247 7.41 26.37 11.17
N GLU A 248 6.44 26.87 11.91
CA GLU A 248 6.06 28.28 11.84
C GLU A 248 6.63 29.00 13.05
N PRO A 249 7.28 30.18 12.87
CA PRO A 249 7.84 30.96 13.97
C PRO A 249 6.68 31.60 14.78
N PRO A 250 6.83 31.73 16.11
CA PRO A 250 5.80 32.32 16.94
C PRO A 250 5.63 33.80 16.61
N LEU A 251 4.44 34.18 16.18
CA LEU A 251 4.01 35.56 16.07
C LEU A 251 3.95 36.17 17.49
N THR A 252 4.84 37.09 17.75
CA THR A 252 4.85 37.94 18.92
C THR A 252 3.58 38.80 18.92
N VAL A 253 2.66 38.49 19.81
CA VAL A 253 1.51 39.37 20.08
C VAL A 253 1.92 40.35 21.16
N GLU A 254 2.13 41.57 20.77
CA GLU A 254 2.32 42.71 21.66
C GLU A 254 0.97 43.01 22.36
N ASN A 255 1.06 43.00 23.68
CA ASN A 255 -0.01 43.25 24.62
C ASN A 255 -0.32 44.77 24.66
N THR A 256 -1.47 45.21 24.27
CA THR A 256 -1.99 46.55 24.63
C THR A 256 -3.30 46.42 25.35
N SER A 257 -3.21 46.72 26.63
CA SER A 257 -4.28 46.85 27.63
C SER A 257 -5.12 48.10 27.39
N GLN A 258 -6.46 47.98 27.54
CA GLN A 258 -7.38 48.95 28.18
C GLN A 258 -8.82 48.41 28.06
N ALA A 259 -9.40 48.01 29.13
CA ALA A 259 -10.17 48.65 30.18
C ALA A 259 -11.61 49.05 29.79
N GLN A 260 -12.54 48.48 30.56
CA GLN A 260 -13.87 48.99 30.98
C GLN A 260 -14.98 49.03 29.92
N THR A 261 -16.21 48.62 30.20
CA THR A 261 -17.13 48.87 31.32
C THR A 261 -18.43 48.08 31.12
N THR A 262 -18.88 47.39 32.16
CA THR A 262 -20.19 47.13 32.77
C THR A 262 -21.49 47.60 32.03
N GLN A 263 -22.48 46.73 32.00
CA GLN A 263 -23.89 46.82 32.48
C GLN A 263 -24.72 45.79 31.70
N GLU A 264 -25.29 44.78 32.32
CA GLU A 264 -26.42 44.65 33.22
C GLU A 264 -27.81 44.83 32.55
N SER A 265 -28.60 43.89 32.87
CA SER A 265 -30.06 43.80 33.04
C SER A 265 -30.80 43.04 31.92
N THR A 266 -31.42 42.02 32.22
CA THR A 266 -32.56 41.68 33.08
C THR A 266 -33.81 41.36 32.26
N THR A 267 -34.32 40.18 32.52
CA THR A 267 -35.71 39.81 32.82
C THR A 267 -36.71 39.52 31.71
N ALA A 268 -37.23 38.38 31.87
CA ALA A 268 -38.59 37.87 32.03
C ALA A 268 -39.25 37.41 30.72
N GLN A 269 -39.65 36.18 30.76
CA GLN A 269 -40.92 35.60 31.21
C GLN A 269 -42.07 35.85 30.28
N GLU A 270 -42.67 34.85 29.97
CA GLU A 270 -44.01 34.24 30.16
C GLU A 270 -44.59 33.93 28.76
N ASP A 271 -45.09 32.82 28.49
CA ASP A 271 -46.07 31.90 29.03
C ASP A 271 -47.19 31.68 28.01
N THR A 272 -47.81 30.53 28.11
CA THR A 272 -49.15 30.15 27.69
C THR A 272 -49.27 29.55 26.29
N ALA A 273 -49.39 28.24 26.17
CA ALA A 273 -50.52 27.35 26.45
C ALA A 273 -51.58 27.26 25.35
N ALA A 274 -51.96 26.03 25.15
CA ALA A 274 -53.27 25.50 24.73
C ALA A 274 -53.50 25.43 23.20
N ALA A 275 -53.66 24.30 22.71
CA ALA A 275 -54.71 23.28 22.76
C ALA A 275 -55.63 23.30 21.53
N SER A 276 -55.99 22.09 21.20
CA SER A 276 -57.22 21.56 20.53
C SER A 276 -57.22 21.66 19.00
N ASP A 277 -57.41 20.58 18.43
CA ASP A 277 -58.47 19.65 18.11
C ASP A 277 -58.76 19.57 16.60
N GLU A 278 -59.01 18.34 16.20
CA GLU A 278 -59.93 17.84 15.16
C GLU A 278 -59.63 18.15 13.67
N GLU A 279 -59.35 17.18 12.89
CA GLU A 279 -60.20 16.17 12.19
C GLU A 279 -59.29 15.20 11.43
#